data_0946a35932bc821b569e95793b4cc750
#
_entry.id   0946a35932bc821b569e95793b4cc750
#
_cell.length_a   1.000
_cell.length_b   1.000
_cell.length_c   1.000
_cell.angle_alpha   90.00
_cell.angle_beta   90.00
_cell.angle_gamma   90.00
#
_symmetry.space_group_name_H-M   'P 1'
#
loop_
_entity.id
_entity.type
_entity.pdbx_description
1 polymer ?
#
loop_
_entity_poly.entity_id
_entity_poly.type
_entity_poly.pdbx_seq_one_letter_code
_entity_poly.pdbx_strand_id
1 'polypeptide(L)'
;MPDVKGLKTFAIGAKNLAESEKFYTQVLGARVVRRIEPTQEQFDRGRVKEVDVQLGNFQVHIFDASQGPRPGVPHHTLNIPWQEKEKAMAELEQAGARVENIREHPDGKGYSLYINDRDGNRWELSFGE
;
A
#
# COMPACT_ATOMS: atom_id res chain seq x y z
N MET A 1 10.33 -17.19 7.77
CA MET A 1 10.57 -15.78 7.41
C MET A 1 10.04 -15.51 6.02
N PRO A 2 9.30 -14.39 5.79
CA PRO A 2 8.88 -14.06 4.44
C PRO A 2 10.09 -13.84 3.52
N ASP A 3 9.96 -14.28 2.28
CA ASP A 3 11.01 -14.10 1.27
C ASP A 3 10.76 -12.80 0.52
N VAL A 4 11.20 -11.69 1.08
CA VAL A 4 10.97 -10.35 0.52
C VAL A 4 11.82 -10.15 -0.73
N LYS A 5 11.17 -9.92 -1.87
CA LYS A 5 11.86 -9.72 -3.15
C LYS A 5 12.14 -8.25 -3.47
N GLY A 6 11.48 -7.33 -2.78
CA GLY A 6 11.71 -5.91 -3.00
C GLY A 6 10.50 -5.08 -2.67
N LEU A 7 10.64 -3.79 -2.90
CA LEU A 7 9.57 -2.83 -2.69
C LEU A 7 8.65 -2.85 -3.91
N LYS A 8 7.37 -3.11 -3.68
CA LYS A 8 6.36 -3.08 -4.73
C LYS A 8 5.79 -1.68 -4.92
N THR A 9 5.48 -1.03 -3.81
CA THR A 9 4.77 0.22 -3.81
C THR A 9 5.33 1.13 -2.73
N PHE A 10 5.56 2.38 -3.08
CA PHE A 10 5.92 3.44 -2.17
C PHE A 10 4.69 4.33 -1.99
N ALA A 11 4.23 4.54 -0.76
CA ALA A 11 3.00 5.30 -0.50
C ALA A 11 3.33 6.61 0.21
N ILE A 12 2.76 7.70 -0.29
CA ILE A 12 2.96 9.04 0.29
C ILE A 12 1.62 9.76 0.41
N GLY A 13 1.56 10.71 1.33
CA GLY A 13 0.42 11.60 1.45
C GLY A 13 0.72 12.94 0.79
N ALA A 14 -0.27 13.52 0.14
CA ALA A 14 -0.14 14.83 -0.52
C ALA A 14 -1.21 15.79 -0.01
N LYS A 15 -0.79 16.98 0.40
CA LYS A 15 -1.74 18.02 0.81
C LYS A 15 -2.53 18.54 -0.39
N ASN A 16 -1.91 18.57 -1.56
CA ASN A 16 -2.55 18.93 -2.81
C ASN A 16 -2.25 17.84 -3.83
N LEU A 17 -3.22 16.97 -4.05
CA LEU A 17 -3.03 15.79 -4.89
C LEU A 17 -2.69 16.17 -6.34
N ALA A 18 -3.37 17.17 -6.90
CA ALA A 18 -3.15 17.61 -8.29
C ALA A 18 -1.72 18.15 -8.49
N GLU A 19 -1.23 18.94 -7.55
CA GLU A 19 0.12 19.48 -7.64
C GLU A 19 1.17 18.39 -7.46
N SER A 20 0.91 17.42 -6.59
CA SER A 20 1.80 16.28 -6.40
C SER A 20 1.87 15.44 -7.66
N GLU A 21 0.73 15.16 -8.30
CA GLU A 21 0.70 14.44 -9.57
C GLU A 21 1.55 15.15 -10.62
N LYS A 22 1.42 16.47 -10.74
CA LYS A 22 2.21 17.25 -11.69
C LYS A 22 3.71 17.11 -11.43
N PHE A 23 4.11 17.12 -10.18
CA PHE A 23 5.51 16.94 -9.82
C PHE A 23 6.04 15.61 -10.33
N TYR A 24 5.34 14.52 -10.01
CA TYR A 24 5.82 13.20 -10.40
C TYR A 24 5.80 12.97 -11.89
N THR A 25 4.78 13.48 -12.59
CA THR A 25 4.68 13.29 -14.04
C THR A 25 5.58 14.25 -14.81
N GLN A 26 5.60 15.53 -14.47
CA GLN A 26 6.31 16.56 -15.24
C GLN A 26 7.78 16.67 -14.85
N VAL A 27 8.12 16.49 -13.58
CA VAL A 27 9.50 16.61 -13.12
C VAL A 27 10.24 15.28 -13.19
N LEU A 28 9.60 14.20 -12.72
CA LEU A 28 10.27 12.89 -12.65
C LEU A 28 9.90 11.96 -13.80
N GLY A 29 9.00 12.37 -14.68
CA GLY A 29 8.64 11.56 -15.85
C GLY A 29 7.80 10.34 -15.55
N ALA A 30 7.14 10.30 -14.39
CA ALA A 30 6.28 9.19 -14.03
C ALA A 30 5.03 9.16 -14.93
N ARG A 31 4.42 7.98 -15.03
CA ARG A 31 3.20 7.77 -15.81
C ARG A 31 2.06 7.40 -14.89
N VAL A 32 0.92 8.08 -15.02
CA VAL A 32 -0.27 7.74 -14.25
C VAL A 32 -0.79 6.38 -14.72
N VAL A 33 -0.94 5.45 -13.79
CA VAL A 33 -1.44 4.11 -14.08
C VAL A 33 -2.85 3.89 -13.54
N ARG A 34 -3.27 4.66 -12.53
CA ARG A 34 -4.60 4.51 -11.96
C ARG A 34 -4.98 5.73 -11.15
N ARG A 35 -6.28 6.07 -11.19
CA ARG A 35 -6.86 7.10 -10.32
C ARG A 35 -8.01 6.46 -9.56
N ILE A 36 -8.07 6.72 -8.27
CA ILE A 36 -9.12 6.20 -7.40
C ILE A 36 -9.92 7.38 -6.85
N GLU A 37 -11.23 7.34 -7.09
CA GLU A 37 -12.18 8.30 -6.55
C GLU A 37 -13.10 7.53 -5.62
N PRO A 38 -12.95 7.65 -4.31
CA PRO A 38 -13.77 6.87 -3.39
C PRO A 38 -15.23 7.35 -3.40
N THR A 39 -16.15 6.41 -3.20
CA THR A 39 -17.53 6.75 -2.90
C THR A 39 -17.60 7.38 -1.52
N GLN A 40 -18.74 8.00 -1.18
CA GLN A 40 -18.90 8.55 0.16
C GLN A 40 -18.78 7.46 1.24
N GLU A 41 -19.34 6.29 0.98
CA GLU A 41 -19.23 5.16 1.92
C GLU A 41 -17.78 4.74 2.11
N GLN A 42 -17.01 4.64 1.03
CA GLN A 42 -15.58 4.30 1.11
C GLN A 42 -14.81 5.39 1.86
N PHE A 43 -15.12 6.66 1.60
CA PHE A 43 -14.48 7.77 2.30
C PHE A 43 -14.77 7.70 3.80
N ASP A 44 -16.00 7.41 4.17
CA ASP A 44 -16.40 7.28 5.58
C ASP A 44 -15.66 6.15 6.27
N ARG A 45 -15.26 5.12 5.51
CA ARG A 45 -14.47 3.99 6.02
C ARG A 45 -12.96 4.26 6.02
N GLY A 46 -12.53 5.45 5.62
CA GLY A 46 -11.14 5.84 5.66
C GLY A 46 -10.42 5.91 4.32
N ARG A 47 -11.10 5.57 3.21
CA ARG A 47 -10.48 5.65 1.89
C ARG A 47 -10.48 7.08 1.39
N VAL A 48 -9.37 7.50 0.77
CA VAL A 48 -9.22 8.84 0.22
C VAL A 48 -8.94 8.76 -1.28
N LYS A 49 -8.99 9.89 -1.96
CA LYS A 49 -8.56 9.97 -3.36
C LYS A 49 -7.10 9.53 -3.46
N GLU A 50 -6.79 8.87 -4.55
CA GLU A 50 -5.46 8.31 -4.75
C GLU A 50 -5.10 8.38 -6.22
N VAL A 51 -3.85 8.71 -6.51
CA VAL A 51 -3.29 8.62 -7.86
C VAL A 51 -2.07 7.71 -7.77
N ASP A 52 -2.05 6.67 -8.59
CA ASP A 52 -0.93 5.75 -8.65
C ASP A 52 -0.13 6.04 -9.91
N VAL A 53 1.16 6.21 -9.75
CA VAL A 53 2.07 6.49 -10.87
C VAL A 53 3.18 5.45 -10.93
N GLN A 54 3.59 5.12 -12.15
CA GLN A 54 4.74 4.25 -12.38
C GLN A 54 5.98 5.12 -12.48
N LEU A 55 6.97 4.84 -11.66
CA LEU A 55 8.23 5.55 -11.63
C LEU A 55 9.36 4.51 -11.71
N GLY A 56 9.94 4.37 -12.92
CA GLY A 56 10.90 3.30 -13.13
C GLY A 56 10.26 1.93 -12.96
N ASN A 57 10.81 1.12 -12.08
CA ASN A 57 10.35 -0.26 -11.86
C ASN A 57 9.45 -0.41 -10.61
N PHE A 58 8.97 0.68 -10.04
CA PHE A 58 8.05 0.63 -8.90
C PHE A 58 6.95 1.65 -9.07
N GLN A 59 5.93 1.55 -8.22
CA GLN A 59 4.82 2.49 -8.22
C GLN A 59 4.89 3.40 -6.99
N VAL A 60 4.47 4.63 -7.18
CA VAL A 60 4.21 5.55 -6.07
C VAL A 60 2.70 5.72 -6.00
N HIS A 61 2.11 5.39 -4.86
CA HIS A 61 0.71 5.61 -4.58
C HIS A 61 0.59 6.91 -3.78
N ILE A 62 -0.07 7.89 -4.36
CA ILE A 62 -0.18 9.23 -3.78
C ILE A 62 -1.58 9.39 -3.23
N PHE A 63 -1.69 9.53 -1.91
CA PHE A 63 -2.98 9.65 -1.22
C PHE A 63 -3.28 11.09 -0.89
N ASP A 64 -4.54 11.49 -1.02
CA ASP A 64 -4.98 12.81 -0.60
C ASP A 64 -4.93 12.91 0.91
N ALA A 65 -4.04 13.78 1.42
CA ALA A 65 -3.89 14.05 2.84
C ALA A 65 -4.33 15.49 3.17
N SER A 66 -5.15 16.11 2.33
CA SER A 66 -5.59 17.50 2.53
C SER A 66 -6.39 17.69 3.81
N GLN A 67 -7.05 16.63 4.30
CA GLN A 67 -7.85 16.67 5.53
C GLN A 67 -7.12 16.02 6.70
N GLY A 68 -5.82 15.90 6.61
CA GLY A 68 -4.99 15.30 7.65
C GLY A 68 -4.77 13.81 7.46
N PRO A 69 -3.91 13.21 8.29
CA PRO A 69 -3.60 11.78 8.16
C PRO A 69 -4.81 10.92 8.55
N ARG A 70 -4.95 9.78 7.87
CA ARG A 70 -5.98 8.79 8.17
C ARG A 70 -5.30 7.49 8.59
N PRO A 71 -5.90 6.73 9.53
CA PRO A 71 -5.30 5.47 9.96
C PRO A 71 -5.05 4.51 8.79
N GLY A 72 -3.87 3.92 8.77
CA GLY A 72 -3.50 2.97 7.73
C GLY A 72 -3.07 3.58 6.40
N VAL A 73 -2.99 4.90 6.31
CA VAL A 73 -2.58 5.61 5.09
C VAL A 73 -1.60 6.71 5.49
N PRO A 74 -0.44 6.83 4.84
CA PRO A 74 0.11 5.91 3.84
C PRO A 74 0.73 4.66 4.44
N HIS A 75 1.01 3.68 3.60
CA HIS A 75 1.73 2.48 3.97
C HIS A 75 2.61 2.03 2.80
N HIS A 76 3.61 1.20 3.10
CA HIS A 76 4.50 0.68 2.08
C HIS A 76 4.21 -0.79 1.84
N THR A 77 4.38 -1.24 0.60
CA THR A 77 4.04 -2.60 0.21
C THR A 77 5.29 -3.37 -0.20
N LEU A 78 5.50 -4.52 0.42
CA LEU A 78 6.56 -5.45 0.08
C LEU A 78 6.00 -6.56 -0.81
N ASN A 79 6.76 -6.91 -1.84
CA ASN A 79 6.38 -7.96 -2.76
C ASN A 79 6.98 -9.29 -2.29
N ILE A 80 6.13 -10.28 -2.04
CA ILE A 80 6.54 -11.57 -1.48
C ILE A 80 5.93 -12.68 -2.36
N PRO A 81 6.71 -13.71 -2.70
CA PRO A 81 6.16 -14.83 -3.45
C PRO A 81 5.01 -15.50 -2.71
N TRP A 82 4.11 -16.12 -3.45
CA TRP A 82 2.98 -16.78 -2.84
C TRP A 82 3.42 -17.79 -1.78
N GLN A 83 2.72 -17.79 -0.67
CA GLN A 83 2.92 -18.71 0.43
C GLN A 83 1.55 -18.98 1.02
N GLU A 84 1.31 -20.17 1.56
CA GLU A 84 0.04 -20.47 2.20
C GLU A 84 -0.21 -19.50 3.35
N LYS A 85 -1.42 -18.91 3.36
CA LYS A 85 -1.76 -17.80 4.27
C LYS A 85 -1.58 -18.18 5.74
N GLU A 86 -2.10 -19.34 6.14
CA GLU A 86 -2.02 -19.77 7.53
C GLU A 86 -0.56 -19.96 7.97
N LYS A 87 0.27 -20.46 7.07
CA LYS A 87 1.69 -20.64 7.36
C LYS A 87 2.39 -19.28 7.49
N ALA A 88 2.10 -18.36 6.57
CA ALA A 88 2.70 -17.02 6.62
C ALA A 88 2.32 -16.30 7.92
N MET A 89 1.04 -16.39 8.32
CA MET A 89 0.56 -15.79 9.56
C MET A 89 1.24 -16.38 10.77
N ALA A 90 1.37 -17.71 10.82
CA ALA A 90 2.00 -18.38 11.95
C ALA A 90 3.48 -17.99 12.08
N GLU A 91 4.19 -17.90 10.97
CA GLU A 91 5.60 -17.50 10.99
C GLU A 91 5.76 -16.05 11.49
N LEU A 92 4.88 -15.13 11.04
CA LEU A 92 4.93 -13.74 11.49
C LEU A 92 4.65 -13.64 12.98
N GLU A 93 3.66 -14.35 13.47
CA GLU A 93 3.32 -14.33 14.89
C GLU A 93 4.44 -14.90 15.74
N GLN A 94 5.08 -15.98 15.29
CA GLN A 94 6.23 -16.55 15.98
C GLN A 94 7.43 -15.60 16.02
N ALA A 95 7.55 -14.76 15.00
CA ALA A 95 8.60 -13.76 14.94
C ALA A 95 8.27 -12.49 15.74
N GLY A 96 7.10 -12.44 16.37
CA GLY A 96 6.69 -11.31 17.21
C GLY A 96 5.86 -10.26 16.51
N ALA A 97 5.48 -10.47 15.26
CA ALA A 97 4.62 -9.53 14.55
C ALA A 97 3.16 -9.85 14.82
N ARG A 98 2.34 -8.81 14.80
CA ARG A 98 0.88 -8.96 14.90
C ARG A 98 0.27 -8.60 13.57
N VAL A 99 -0.55 -9.52 13.02
CA VAL A 99 -1.28 -9.26 11.78
C VAL A 99 -2.52 -8.43 12.13
N GLU A 100 -2.55 -7.19 11.64
CA GLU A 100 -3.62 -6.25 11.96
C GLU A 100 -4.81 -6.37 11.01
N ASN A 101 -4.57 -6.79 9.77
CA ASN A 101 -5.64 -6.94 8.79
C ASN A 101 -5.21 -7.91 7.69
N ILE A 102 -6.19 -8.48 7.01
CA ILE A 102 -6.00 -9.41 5.90
C ILE A 102 -6.89 -8.95 4.75
N ARG A 103 -6.34 -8.92 3.54
CA ARG A 103 -7.11 -8.56 2.35
C ARG A 103 -6.83 -9.57 1.23
N GLU A 104 -7.87 -10.22 0.72
CA GLU A 104 -7.73 -11.04 -0.48
C GLU A 104 -7.62 -10.12 -1.70
N HIS A 105 -6.74 -10.47 -2.63
CA HIS A 105 -6.59 -9.66 -3.84
C HIS A 105 -7.82 -9.86 -4.75
N PRO A 106 -8.29 -8.78 -5.41
CA PRO A 106 -9.48 -8.86 -6.27
C PRO A 106 -9.34 -9.83 -7.43
N ASP A 107 -8.11 -10.10 -7.89
CA ASP A 107 -7.86 -11.04 -8.99
C ASP A 107 -7.89 -12.51 -8.53
N GLY A 108 -8.03 -12.75 -7.23
CA GLY A 108 -8.03 -14.11 -6.66
C GLY A 108 -6.67 -14.78 -6.64
N LYS A 109 -5.60 -14.06 -6.95
CA LYS A 109 -4.26 -14.64 -7.11
C LYS A 109 -3.32 -14.38 -5.94
N GLY A 110 -3.81 -13.88 -4.85
CA GLY A 110 -2.98 -13.61 -3.71
C GLY A 110 -3.73 -12.90 -2.61
N TYR A 111 -2.99 -12.49 -1.62
CA TYR A 111 -3.54 -11.83 -0.45
C TYR A 111 -2.49 -10.89 0.15
N SER A 112 -2.95 -9.98 0.97
CA SER A 112 -2.06 -9.07 1.71
C SER A 112 -2.28 -9.22 3.20
N LEU A 113 -1.20 -9.19 3.95
CA LEU A 113 -1.20 -9.12 5.41
C LEU A 113 -0.65 -7.76 5.81
N TYR A 114 -1.32 -7.10 6.74
CA TYR A 114 -0.91 -5.77 7.21
C TYR A 114 -0.34 -5.90 8.62
N ILE A 115 0.87 -5.40 8.80
CA ILE A 115 1.54 -5.39 10.11
C ILE A 115 2.07 -3.99 10.38
N ASN A 116 2.30 -3.68 11.66
CA ASN A 116 2.95 -2.44 12.07
C ASN A 116 4.28 -2.78 12.73
N ASP A 117 5.25 -1.89 12.58
CA ASP A 117 6.45 -1.99 13.40
C ASP A 117 6.17 -1.44 14.80
N ARG A 118 7.20 -1.37 15.64
CA ARG A 118 7.06 -0.92 17.04
C ARG A 118 6.53 0.52 17.14
N ASP A 119 6.82 1.34 16.14
CA ASP A 119 6.49 2.75 16.16
C ASP A 119 5.21 3.07 15.38
N GLY A 120 4.49 2.04 14.92
CA GLY A 120 3.23 2.20 14.22
C GLY A 120 3.36 2.43 12.73
N ASN A 121 4.54 2.25 12.16
CA ASN A 121 4.69 2.31 10.71
C ASN A 121 4.06 1.08 10.08
N ARG A 122 3.14 1.30 9.15
CA ARG A 122 2.34 0.23 8.56
C ARG A 122 3.02 -0.34 7.33
N TRP A 123 3.04 -1.66 7.26
CA TRP A 123 3.56 -2.39 6.12
C TRP A 123 2.50 -3.33 5.58
N GLU A 124 2.38 -3.35 4.27
CA GLU A 124 1.56 -4.33 3.57
C GLU A 124 2.47 -5.40 2.99
N LEU A 125 2.24 -6.65 3.37
CA LEU A 125 2.96 -7.79 2.82
C LEU A 125 2.09 -8.41 1.76
N SER A 126 2.42 -8.18 0.49
CA SER A 126 1.63 -8.64 -0.65
C SER A 126 2.18 -9.98 -1.13
N PHE A 127 1.45 -11.05 -0.84
CA PHE A 127 1.79 -12.42 -1.24
C PHE A 127 1.06 -12.74 -2.54
N GLY A 128 1.77 -13.09 -3.59
CA GLY A 128 1.05 -13.36 -4.82
C GLY A 128 1.88 -13.87 -5.96
N GLU A 129 3.00 -13.39 -6.18
CA GLU A 129 3.76 -13.79 -7.36
C GLU A 129 5.19 -14.18 -7.01
#